data_138121d77ec2c287df498bf0f7207cf1
#
_entry.id   138121d77ec2c287df498bf0f7207cf1
#
_cell.length_a   1.000
_cell.length_b   1.000
_cell.length_c   1.000
_cell.angle_alpha   90.00
_cell.angle_beta   90.00
_cell.angle_gamma   90.00
#
_symmetry.space_group_name_H-M   'P 1'
#
loop_
_entity.id
_entity.type
_entity.pdbx_description
1 polymer ?
#
loop_
_entity_poly.entity_id
_entity_poly.type
_entity_poly.pdbx_seq_one_letter_code
_entity_poly.pdbx_strand_id
1 'polypeptide(L)'
;MPEADKEGKDYCLDIPVECEGFFLKGSNSLDWGMKNRLSRIFNPESGKTVMLAIDHGYFQGPTTGLERIDVRILPLAPYADTLMLTRGILRTTIPPTFNGGIVLRASGGPSILKELSNEQIAVDIEDAIRLNVSALAVQVFIGGEYETQSVNNMTRLVDMGSRYGIPVLAVTAVGKDMARDARYFRLACRICAELGAHYVKTYYIPEGFDTVAASCPVPLVMAGGKKIPEMEALTMSYNAIQEGAAGVDMGRNIFQSDAPVAMIHAVRGVVHKGMKPNEALELYRELKGEGAGKKKKTPKSKK
;
A
#
# COMPACT_ATOMS: atom_id res chain seq x y z
N MET A 1 -40.31 26.52 23.56
CA MET A 1 -39.95 26.60 22.12
C MET A 1 -38.48 26.94 22.08
N PRO A 2 -37.68 26.31 21.23
CA PRO A 2 -36.32 26.76 21.01
C PRO A 2 -36.39 28.22 20.57
N GLU A 3 -35.51 29.07 21.12
CA GLU A 3 -35.42 30.47 20.71
C GLU A 3 -35.22 30.50 19.21
N ALA A 4 -36.15 31.11 18.50
CA ALA A 4 -35.95 31.37 17.07
C ALA A 4 -34.85 32.43 17.00
N ASP A 5 -33.80 32.13 16.26
CA ASP A 5 -32.75 33.09 15.89
C ASP A 5 -33.41 34.32 15.29
N LYS A 6 -33.47 35.38 16.04
CA LYS A 6 -34.09 36.65 15.63
C LYS A 6 -33.12 37.57 14.89
N GLU A 7 -31.81 37.25 14.96
CA GLU A 7 -30.80 38.06 14.27
C GLU A 7 -30.54 37.50 12.86
N GLY A 8 -30.25 38.42 11.94
CA GLY A 8 -29.92 38.05 10.58
C GLY A 8 -28.66 37.17 10.56
N LYS A 9 -28.78 36.04 9.91
CA LYS A 9 -27.66 35.13 9.67
C LYS A 9 -27.02 35.47 8.34
N ASP A 10 -25.70 35.48 8.29
CA ASP A 10 -25.00 35.47 7.03
C ASP A 10 -25.02 34.06 6.45
N TYR A 11 -25.71 33.88 5.34
CA TYR A 11 -25.79 32.61 4.61
C TYR A 11 -24.72 32.49 3.53
N CYS A 12 -23.78 33.42 3.46
CA CYS A 12 -22.67 33.43 2.51
C CYS A 12 -23.16 33.23 1.05
N LEU A 13 -24.23 33.89 0.68
CA LEU A 13 -24.89 33.71 -0.65
C LEU A 13 -23.99 34.05 -1.84
N ASP A 14 -22.98 34.86 -1.61
CA ASP A 14 -21.99 35.27 -2.63
C ASP A 14 -20.85 34.24 -2.78
N ILE A 15 -20.80 33.21 -1.91
CA ILE A 15 -19.78 32.15 -1.94
C ILE A 15 -20.38 30.92 -2.61
N PRO A 16 -19.80 30.41 -3.70
CA PRO A 16 -20.26 29.17 -4.31
C PRO A 16 -20.21 28.02 -3.32
N VAL A 17 -21.24 27.16 -3.31
CA VAL A 17 -21.22 25.92 -2.53
C VAL A 17 -20.30 24.93 -3.21
N GLU A 18 -19.09 24.82 -2.70
CA GLU A 18 -18.10 23.88 -3.17
C GLU A 18 -17.89 22.75 -2.15
N CYS A 19 -17.75 21.54 -2.65
CA CYS A 19 -17.37 20.38 -1.85
C CYS A 19 -16.12 19.76 -2.47
N GLU A 20 -15.02 19.73 -1.71
CA GLU A 20 -13.80 19.09 -2.15
C GLU A 20 -14.04 17.60 -2.37
N GLY A 21 -13.75 17.11 -3.56
CA GLY A 21 -13.95 15.72 -3.96
C GLY A 21 -12.71 14.88 -3.72
N PHE A 22 -12.90 13.63 -3.27
CA PHE A 22 -11.86 12.63 -3.31
C PHE A 22 -12.13 11.69 -4.49
N PHE A 23 -11.16 11.61 -5.41
CA PHE A 23 -11.30 10.85 -6.64
C PHE A 23 -10.13 9.87 -6.83
N LEU A 24 -10.48 8.61 -7.03
CA LEU A 24 -9.57 7.55 -7.46
C LEU A 24 -10.17 6.85 -8.69
N LYS A 25 -9.32 6.24 -9.51
CA LYS A 25 -9.74 5.41 -10.63
C LYS A 25 -10.77 4.37 -10.16
N GLY A 26 -11.94 4.31 -10.82
CA GLY A 26 -13.00 3.36 -10.47
C GLY A 26 -13.82 3.69 -9.21
N SER A 27 -13.59 4.83 -8.54
CA SER A 27 -14.28 5.14 -7.27
C SER A 27 -15.59 5.92 -7.41
N ASN A 28 -16.06 6.23 -8.62
CA ASN A 28 -17.22 7.11 -8.84
C ASN A 28 -18.49 6.62 -8.15
N SER A 29 -18.76 5.32 -8.21
CA SER A 29 -19.97 4.68 -7.66
C SER A 29 -19.87 4.31 -6.19
N LEU A 30 -18.71 4.54 -5.55
CA LEU A 30 -18.52 4.19 -4.14
C LEU A 30 -19.18 5.20 -3.22
N ASP A 31 -19.73 4.71 -2.10
CA ASP A 31 -20.31 5.55 -1.05
C ASP A 31 -19.27 6.36 -0.28
N TRP A 32 -19.74 7.30 0.56
CA TRP A 32 -18.89 8.19 1.35
C TRP A 32 -17.98 7.40 2.30
N GLY A 33 -18.49 6.36 2.98
CA GLY A 33 -17.71 5.57 3.94
C GLY A 33 -16.57 4.81 3.28
N MET A 34 -16.82 4.25 2.09
CA MET A 34 -15.81 3.60 1.27
C MET A 34 -14.72 4.59 0.84
N LYS A 35 -15.12 5.76 0.32
CA LYS A 35 -14.19 6.83 -0.09
C LYS A 35 -13.38 7.38 1.08
N ASN A 36 -14.00 7.55 2.25
CA ASN A 36 -13.29 7.99 3.46
C ASN A 36 -12.22 6.99 3.90
N ARG A 37 -12.47 5.69 3.79
CA ARG A 37 -11.45 4.68 4.07
C ARG A 37 -10.34 4.67 3.01
N LEU A 38 -10.70 4.81 1.73
CA LEU A 38 -9.71 4.91 0.65
C LEU A 38 -8.82 6.16 0.78
N SER A 39 -9.35 7.28 1.27
CA SER A 39 -8.55 8.50 1.49
C SER A 39 -7.54 8.40 2.64
N ARG A 40 -7.70 7.39 3.54
CA ARG A 40 -6.68 7.03 4.53
C ARG A 40 -5.57 6.15 3.95
N ILE A 41 -5.82 5.52 2.80
CA ILE A 41 -4.87 4.65 2.10
C ILE A 41 -4.12 5.45 1.04
N PHE A 42 -4.85 6.16 0.21
CA PHE A 42 -4.31 7.01 -0.84
C PHE A 42 -4.35 8.47 -0.39
N ASN A 43 -3.19 9.10 -0.33
CA ASN A 43 -3.07 10.50 0.07
C ASN A 43 -3.92 11.38 -0.86
N PRO A 44 -4.86 12.18 -0.33
CA PRO A 44 -5.77 12.98 -1.16
C PRO A 44 -5.08 13.98 -2.10
N GLU A 45 -3.94 14.55 -1.68
CA GLU A 45 -3.19 15.53 -2.46
C GLU A 45 -2.51 14.92 -3.69
N SER A 46 -1.91 13.73 -3.53
CA SER A 46 -1.14 13.07 -4.60
C SER A 46 -1.93 11.98 -5.33
N GLY A 47 -3.04 11.52 -4.77
CA GLY A 47 -3.77 10.34 -5.25
C GLY A 47 -2.97 9.03 -5.12
N LYS A 48 -1.86 9.03 -4.36
CA LYS A 48 -0.91 7.91 -4.28
C LYS A 48 -0.72 7.40 -2.86
N THR A 49 -0.07 6.23 -2.73
CA THR A 49 0.19 5.62 -1.42
C THR A 49 1.58 5.02 -1.32
N VAL A 50 2.19 5.14 -0.14
CA VAL A 50 3.32 4.33 0.30
C VAL A 50 2.84 3.41 1.42
N MET A 51 2.53 2.17 1.06
CA MET A 51 2.13 1.13 1.99
C MET A 51 3.36 0.35 2.46
N LEU A 52 3.45 0.10 3.76
CA LEU A 52 4.49 -0.73 4.36
C LEU A 52 3.93 -2.13 4.63
N ALA A 53 4.36 -3.11 3.82
CA ALA A 53 3.92 -4.50 3.91
C ALA A 53 4.73 -5.28 4.95
N ILE A 54 4.07 -5.72 6.03
CA ILE A 54 4.66 -6.52 7.12
C ILE A 54 3.83 -7.77 7.45
N ASP A 55 2.92 -8.16 6.55
CA ASP A 55 2.01 -9.28 6.74
C ASP A 55 2.62 -10.66 6.48
N HIS A 56 3.73 -10.73 5.74
CA HIS A 56 4.31 -12.00 5.30
C HIS A 56 4.98 -12.80 6.43
N GLY A 57 5.18 -12.20 7.59
CA GLY A 57 5.69 -12.91 8.77
C GLY A 57 4.79 -14.08 9.22
N TYR A 58 3.47 -14.03 8.94
CA TYR A 58 2.58 -15.11 9.36
C TYR A 58 2.87 -16.44 8.66
N PHE A 59 3.31 -16.42 7.40
CA PHE A 59 3.58 -17.64 6.63
C PHE A 59 5.08 -17.95 6.47
N GLN A 60 5.96 -16.96 6.64
CA GLN A 60 7.41 -17.11 6.54
C GLN A 60 8.12 -17.17 7.90
N GLY A 61 7.44 -16.76 8.97
CA GLY A 61 8.05 -16.61 10.29
C GLY A 61 8.80 -15.28 10.46
N PRO A 62 9.61 -15.13 11.50
CA PRO A 62 10.37 -13.91 11.79
C PRO A 62 11.57 -13.76 10.84
N THR A 63 11.29 -13.37 9.60
CA THR A 63 12.32 -13.11 8.59
C THR A 63 13.13 -11.86 8.93
N THR A 64 14.29 -11.69 8.28
CA THR A 64 15.17 -10.53 8.47
C THR A 64 14.40 -9.21 8.40
N GLY A 65 14.51 -8.40 9.45
CA GLY A 65 13.80 -7.13 9.63
C GLY A 65 12.41 -7.25 10.26
N LEU A 66 11.87 -8.47 10.44
CA LEU A 66 10.62 -8.75 11.15
C LEU A 66 10.80 -9.62 12.40
N GLU A 67 12.03 -9.80 12.88
CA GLU A 67 12.33 -10.53 14.12
C GLU A 67 11.70 -9.85 15.34
N ARG A 68 11.76 -8.53 15.37
CA ARG A 68 11.22 -7.65 16.41
C ARG A 68 10.52 -6.48 15.73
N ILE A 69 9.23 -6.65 15.42
CA ILE A 69 8.40 -5.64 14.73
C ILE A 69 8.29 -4.36 15.55
N ASP A 70 8.17 -4.48 16.86
CA ASP A 70 8.16 -3.36 17.82
C ASP A 70 9.43 -2.49 17.76
N VAL A 71 10.58 -3.09 17.42
CA VAL A 71 11.86 -2.37 17.33
C VAL A 71 12.15 -1.90 15.91
N ARG A 72 11.85 -2.74 14.90
CA ARG A 72 12.26 -2.50 13.51
C ARG A 72 11.24 -1.73 12.69
N ILE A 73 9.96 -1.93 12.96
CA ILE A 73 8.88 -1.39 12.12
C ILE A 73 8.26 -0.13 12.71
N LEU A 74 8.10 -0.04 14.04
CA LEU A 74 7.50 1.15 14.64
C LEU A 74 8.19 2.47 14.28
N PRO A 75 9.53 2.55 14.16
CA PRO A 75 10.18 3.78 13.69
C PRO A 75 9.84 4.18 12.25
N LEU A 76 9.32 3.25 11.44
CA LEU A 76 8.94 3.48 10.04
C LEU A 76 7.46 3.87 9.91
N ALA A 77 6.62 3.43 10.83
CA ALA A 77 5.18 3.61 10.78
C ALA A 77 4.74 5.08 10.55
N PRO A 78 5.34 6.10 11.18
CA PRO A 78 4.94 7.49 10.95
C PRO A 78 5.16 8.00 9.52
N TYR A 79 5.98 7.32 8.76
CA TYR A 79 6.32 7.69 7.38
C TYR A 79 5.60 6.86 6.33
N ALA A 80 4.86 5.83 6.73
CA ALA A 80 3.97 5.10 5.84
C ALA A 80 2.59 5.78 5.81
N ASP A 81 1.97 5.84 4.63
CA ASP A 81 0.57 6.25 4.55
C ASP A 81 -0.31 5.13 5.12
N THR A 82 0.14 3.89 4.96
CA THR A 82 -0.63 2.69 5.31
C THR A 82 0.28 1.57 5.78
N LEU A 83 -0.19 0.81 6.75
CA LEU A 83 0.43 -0.46 7.16
C LEU A 83 -0.42 -1.63 6.65
N MET A 84 0.19 -2.55 5.88
CA MET A 84 -0.40 -3.82 5.53
C MET A 84 0.13 -4.92 6.47
N LEU A 85 -0.75 -5.50 7.28
CA LEU A 85 -0.37 -6.36 8.40
C LEU A 85 -1.46 -7.36 8.79
N THR A 86 -1.13 -8.25 9.71
CA THR A 86 -2.07 -9.21 10.30
C THR A 86 -2.72 -8.67 11.58
N ARG A 87 -3.88 -9.20 11.96
CA ARG A 87 -4.61 -8.76 13.16
C ARG A 87 -3.82 -9.00 14.46
N GLY A 88 -2.99 -10.04 14.51
CA GLY A 88 -2.14 -10.31 15.67
C GLY A 88 -1.12 -9.20 15.87
N ILE A 89 -0.42 -8.81 14.83
CA ILE A 89 0.56 -7.72 14.86
C ILE A 89 -0.11 -6.37 15.15
N LEU A 90 -1.26 -6.11 14.55
CA LEU A 90 -2.02 -4.88 14.84
C LEU A 90 -2.33 -4.75 16.34
N ARG A 91 -2.86 -5.81 16.95
CA ARG A 91 -3.27 -5.80 18.36
C ARG A 91 -2.12 -5.73 19.36
N THR A 92 -0.99 -6.34 19.02
CA THR A 92 0.12 -6.51 19.97
C THR A 92 1.24 -5.49 19.82
N THR A 93 1.34 -4.84 18.67
CA THR A 93 2.54 -4.06 18.35
C THR A 93 2.23 -2.63 17.91
N ILE A 94 1.18 -2.43 17.12
CA ILE A 94 0.88 -1.08 16.59
C ILE A 94 0.17 -0.26 17.66
N PRO A 95 0.68 0.93 18.02
CA PRO A 95 0.05 1.78 19.03
C PRO A 95 -1.31 2.28 18.52
N PRO A 96 -2.33 2.37 19.39
CA PRO A 96 -3.67 2.83 19.01
C PRO A 96 -3.70 4.32 18.59
N THR A 97 -2.61 5.03 18.79
CA THR A 97 -2.40 6.42 18.34
C THR A 97 -1.90 6.51 16.89
N PHE A 98 -1.69 5.39 16.20
CA PHE A 98 -1.34 5.38 14.78
C PHE A 98 -2.52 5.89 13.95
N ASN A 99 -2.30 6.95 13.16
CA ASN A 99 -3.34 7.63 12.38
C ASN A 99 -3.34 7.28 10.88
N GLY A 100 -2.37 6.49 10.41
CA GLY A 100 -2.32 6.03 9.02
C GLY A 100 -3.36 4.96 8.70
N GLY A 101 -3.50 4.62 7.44
CA GLY A 101 -4.38 3.55 7.00
C GLY A 101 -3.96 2.18 7.54
N ILE A 102 -4.92 1.33 7.85
CA ILE A 102 -4.70 -0.08 8.20
C ILE A 102 -5.32 -0.96 7.13
N VAL A 103 -4.47 -1.70 6.42
CA VAL A 103 -4.90 -2.74 5.48
C VAL A 103 -4.67 -4.10 6.13
N LEU A 104 -5.77 -4.71 6.53
CA LEU A 104 -5.73 -5.94 7.31
C LEU A 104 -5.69 -7.17 6.40
N ARG A 105 -4.65 -7.99 6.52
CA ARG A 105 -4.62 -9.31 5.87
C ARG A 105 -5.77 -10.16 6.37
N ALA A 106 -6.75 -10.45 5.50
CA ALA A 106 -7.96 -11.18 5.83
C ALA A 106 -7.96 -12.65 5.36
N SER A 107 -7.06 -13.00 4.44
CA SER A 107 -6.85 -14.39 4.03
C SER A 107 -5.59 -14.98 4.64
N GLY A 108 -5.59 -16.29 4.85
CA GLY A 108 -4.46 -17.02 5.41
C GLY A 108 -4.75 -18.53 5.47
N GLY A 109 -3.75 -19.30 5.87
CA GLY A 109 -3.86 -20.75 5.98
C GLY A 109 -2.48 -21.39 6.03
N PRO A 110 -1.89 -21.76 4.88
CA PRO A 110 -0.64 -22.49 4.86
C PRO A 110 0.58 -21.62 5.20
N SER A 111 1.64 -22.27 5.62
CA SER A 111 2.98 -21.69 5.71
C SER A 111 3.82 -22.08 4.48
N ILE A 112 5.04 -21.52 4.41
CA ILE A 112 6.03 -21.88 3.37
C ILE A 112 6.38 -23.37 3.32
N LEU A 113 5.97 -24.15 4.32
CA LEU A 113 6.16 -25.61 4.35
C LEU A 113 5.10 -26.38 3.55
N LYS A 114 4.09 -25.69 3.07
CA LYS A 114 2.95 -26.24 2.31
C LYS A 114 2.72 -25.44 1.02
N GLU A 115 1.72 -25.84 0.23
CA GLU A 115 1.24 -25.10 -0.92
C GLU A 115 0.55 -23.79 -0.45
N LEU A 116 1.10 -22.65 -0.85
CA LEU A 116 0.66 -21.35 -0.35
C LEU A 116 -0.69 -20.88 -0.93
N SER A 117 -1.12 -21.43 -2.07
CA SER A 117 -2.37 -21.01 -2.71
C SER A 117 -3.64 -21.49 -1.97
N ASN A 118 -3.52 -22.44 -1.04
CA ASN A 118 -4.63 -22.96 -0.24
C ASN A 118 -4.97 -22.05 0.95
N GLU A 119 -5.27 -20.78 0.68
CA GLU A 119 -5.72 -19.84 1.71
C GLU A 119 -7.24 -19.85 1.89
N GLN A 120 -7.70 -19.50 3.08
CA GLN A 120 -9.09 -19.30 3.45
C GLN A 120 -9.29 -17.88 3.99
N ILE A 121 -10.53 -17.43 4.12
CA ILE A 121 -10.85 -16.24 4.90
C ILE A 121 -10.55 -16.54 6.38
N ALA A 122 -9.67 -15.76 6.98
CA ALA A 122 -9.15 -15.95 8.33
C ALA A 122 -9.57 -14.85 9.31
N VAL A 123 -10.31 -13.84 8.84
CA VAL A 123 -10.78 -12.70 9.65
C VAL A 123 -12.24 -12.46 9.34
N ASP A 124 -13.08 -12.43 10.37
CA ASP A 124 -14.47 -12.04 10.27
C ASP A 124 -14.60 -10.53 10.08
N ILE A 125 -15.65 -10.10 9.37
CA ILE A 125 -15.88 -8.69 9.07
C ILE A 125 -16.12 -7.86 10.34
N GLU A 126 -16.78 -8.43 11.33
CA GLU A 126 -17.04 -7.80 12.64
C GLU A 126 -15.73 -7.50 13.38
N ASP A 127 -14.73 -8.41 13.26
CA ASP A 127 -13.40 -8.16 13.85
C ASP A 127 -12.67 -7.02 13.11
N ALA A 128 -12.78 -6.97 11.79
CA ALA A 128 -12.22 -5.90 10.99
C ALA A 128 -12.86 -4.53 11.32
N ILE A 129 -14.18 -4.48 11.49
CA ILE A 129 -14.91 -3.28 11.91
C ILE A 129 -14.42 -2.81 13.29
N ARG A 130 -14.37 -3.73 14.25
CA ARG A 130 -13.92 -3.43 15.62
C ARG A 130 -12.47 -2.98 15.68
N LEU A 131 -11.62 -3.43 14.77
CA LEU A 131 -10.23 -2.98 14.62
C LEU A 131 -10.09 -1.68 13.83
N ASN A 132 -11.20 -1.09 13.38
CA ASN A 132 -11.25 0.15 12.61
C ASN A 132 -10.33 0.15 11.38
N VAL A 133 -10.30 -0.96 10.64
CA VAL A 133 -9.44 -1.09 9.47
C VAL A 133 -9.89 -0.20 8.30
N SER A 134 -8.94 0.24 7.51
CA SER A 134 -9.21 1.03 6.30
C SER A 134 -9.47 0.15 5.07
N ALA A 135 -8.95 -1.08 5.04
CA ALA A 135 -9.26 -2.07 4.01
C ALA A 135 -8.95 -3.49 4.49
N LEU A 136 -9.49 -4.47 3.74
CA LEU A 136 -9.13 -5.88 3.85
C LEU A 136 -8.21 -6.25 2.69
N ALA A 137 -7.19 -7.07 2.95
CA ALA A 137 -6.32 -7.64 1.92
C ALA A 137 -6.53 -9.14 1.80
N VAL A 138 -6.67 -9.62 0.58
CA VAL A 138 -6.83 -11.02 0.24
C VAL A 138 -5.87 -11.43 -0.86
N GLN A 139 -5.24 -12.57 -0.71
CA GLN A 139 -4.34 -13.12 -1.72
C GLN A 139 -5.13 -13.90 -2.78
N VAL A 140 -4.81 -13.65 -4.07
CA VAL A 140 -5.46 -14.29 -5.22
C VAL A 140 -4.38 -14.96 -6.05
N PHE A 141 -4.54 -16.26 -6.31
CA PHE A 141 -3.54 -17.10 -6.97
C PHE A 141 -4.04 -17.53 -8.35
N ILE A 142 -3.99 -16.63 -9.32
CA ILE A 142 -4.39 -16.95 -10.70
C ILE A 142 -3.39 -17.93 -11.32
N GLY A 143 -3.91 -19.02 -11.87
CA GLY A 143 -3.12 -20.15 -12.39
C GLY A 143 -2.57 -21.08 -11.31
N GLY A 144 -2.91 -20.87 -10.04
CA GLY A 144 -2.50 -21.76 -8.95
C GLY A 144 -3.46 -22.94 -8.74
N GLU A 145 -3.05 -23.94 -8.00
CA GLU A 145 -3.87 -25.13 -7.69
C GLU A 145 -5.21 -24.79 -7.06
N TYR A 146 -5.23 -23.77 -6.19
CA TYR A 146 -6.43 -23.31 -5.48
C TYR A 146 -6.95 -21.95 -6.01
N GLU A 147 -6.86 -21.73 -7.33
CA GLU A 147 -7.32 -20.50 -7.97
C GLU A 147 -8.76 -20.17 -7.62
N THR A 148 -9.68 -21.11 -7.91
CA THR A 148 -11.11 -20.90 -7.66
C THR A 148 -11.41 -20.55 -6.21
N GLN A 149 -10.74 -21.17 -5.25
CA GLN A 149 -10.90 -20.88 -3.85
C GLN A 149 -10.41 -19.47 -3.50
N SER A 150 -9.25 -19.07 -4.01
CA SER A 150 -8.69 -17.74 -3.75
C SER A 150 -9.55 -16.62 -4.35
N VAL A 151 -10.09 -16.85 -5.54
CA VAL A 151 -11.05 -15.95 -6.19
C VAL A 151 -12.35 -15.87 -5.39
N ASN A 152 -12.90 -17.00 -4.94
CA ASN A 152 -14.10 -17.02 -4.11
C ASN A 152 -13.89 -16.33 -2.74
N ASN A 153 -12.72 -16.48 -2.12
CA ASN A 153 -12.38 -15.74 -0.91
C ASN A 153 -12.42 -14.23 -1.16
N MET A 154 -11.88 -13.77 -2.28
CA MET A 154 -11.90 -12.36 -2.65
C MET A 154 -13.33 -11.85 -2.85
N THR A 155 -14.16 -12.52 -3.63
CA THR A 155 -15.55 -12.11 -3.90
C THR A 155 -16.40 -12.07 -2.64
N ARG A 156 -16.23 -13.05 -1.74
CA ARG A 156 -16.89 -13.04 -0.43
C ARG A 156 -16.48 -11.84 0.42
N LEU A 157 -15.19 -11.50 0.44
CA LEU A 157 -14.70 -10.30 1.16
C LEU A 157 -15.21 -9.02 0.51
N VAL A 158 -15.32 -8.96 -0.82
CA VAL A 158 -15.92 -7.83 -1.54
C VAL A 158 -17.38 -7.63 -1.13
N ASP A 159 -18.18 -8.69 -1.10
CA ASP A 159 -19.58 -8.62 -0.66
C ASP A 159 -19.71 -8.16 0.81
N MET A 160 -18.89 -8.73 1.68
CA MET A 160 -18.85 -8.34 3.10
C MET A 160 -18.37 -6.90 3.27
N GLY A 161 -17.28 -6.52 2.59
CA GLY A 161 -16.71 -5.18 2.64
C GLY A 161 -17.69 -4.12 2.11
N SER A 162 -18.39 -4.41 1.02
CA SER A 162 -19.39 -3.51 0.43
C SER A 162 -20.53 -3.19 1.38
N ARG A 163 -21.00 -4.16 2.18
CA ARG A 163 -22.06 -3.93 3.19
C ARG A 163 -21.67 -2.91 4.26
N TYR A 164 -20.39 -2.83 4.58
CA TYR A 164 -19.88 -2.01 5.69
C TYR A 164 -18.96 -0.87 5.23
N GLY A 165 -18.88 -0.64 3.91
CA GLY A 165 -18.04 0.42 3.33
C GLY A 165 -16.54 0.18 3.52
N ILE A 166 -16.06 -1.08 3.59
CA ILE A 166 -14.66 -1.44 3.77
C ILE A 166 -14.09 -1.91 2.43
N PRO A 167 -13.12 -1.19 1.83
CA PRO A 167 -12.50 -1.60 0.57
C PRO A 167 -11.75 -2.92 0.68
N VAL A 168 -11.63 -3.62 -0.44
CA VAL A 168 -10.86 -4.86 -0.55
C VAL A 168 -9.71 -4.67 -1.52
N LEU A 169 -8.49 -4.95 -1.03
CA LEU A 169 -7.26 -5.10 -1.79
C LEU A 169 -7.11 -6.54 -2.24
N ALA A 170 -7.12 -6.79 -3.54
CA ALA A 170 -6.66 -8.07 -4.09
C ALA A 170 -5.14 -8.06 -4.28
N VAL A 171 -4.45 -9.03 -3.71
CA VAL A 171 -3.00 -9.21 -3.85
C VAL A 171 -2.75 -10.35 -4.82
N THR A 172 -2.33 -10.04 -6.05
CA THR A 172 -2.02 -11.08 -7.03
C THR A 172 -0.75 -11.82 -6.65
N ALA A 173 -0.85 -13.13 -6.51
CA ALA A 173 0.27 -14.02 -6.29
C ALA A 173 0.49 -14.88 -7.54
N VAL A 174 1.73 -14.99 -7.95
CA VAL A 174 2.13 -15.76 -9.14
C VAL A 174 2.45 -17.19 -8.70
N GLY A 175 1.80 -18.17 -9.31
CA GLY A 175 2.16 -19.59 -9.15
C GLY A 175 3.62 -19.84 -9.56
N LYS A 176 4.23 -20.88 -9.00
CA LYS A 176 5.67 -21.18 -9.21
C LYS A 176 6.03 -21.37 -10.68
N ASP A 177 5.12 -21.90 -11.48
CA ASP A 177 5.32 -22.30 -12.86
C ASP A 177 4.78 -21.26 -13.88
N MET A 178 4.30 -20.10 -13.39
CA MET A 178 3.71 -19.07 -14.25
C MET A 178 4.74 -18.02 -14.67
N ALA A 179 4.69 -17.65 -15.94
CA ALA A 179 5.50 -16.55 -16.46
C ALA A 179 5.08 -15.22 -15.84
N ARG A 180 6.05 -14.45 -15.37
CA ARG A 180 5.84 -13.10 -14.84
C ARG A 180 5.95 -12.08 -15.96
N ASP A 181 4.97 -12.07 -16.85
CA ASP A 181 4.89 -11.18 -17.99
C ASP A 181 3.64 -10.28 -17.97
N ALA A 182 3.58 -9.32 -18.89
CA ALA A 182 2.46 -8.40 -18.99
C ALA A 182 1.13 -9.10 -19.28
N ARG A 183 1.16 -10.19 -20.05
CA ARG A 183 -0.05 -10.95 -20.39
C ARG A 183 -0.67 -11.57 -19.15
N TYR A 184 0.16 -12.21 -18.32
CA TYR A 184 -0.29 -12.79 -17.05
C TYR A 184 -0.85 -11.73 -16.11
N PHE A 185 -0.13 -10.61 -15.89
CA PHE A 185 -0.57 -9.59 -14.94
C PHE A 185 -1.79 -8.83 -15.43
N ARG A 186 -1.96 -8.61 -16.75
CA ARG A 186 -3.21 -8.08 -17.30
C ARG A 186 -4.39 -9.00 -16.96
N LEU A 187 -4.24 -10.31 -17.15
CA LEU A 187 -5.27 -11.28 -16.81
C LEU A 187 -5.59 -11.25 -15.30
N ALA A 188 -4.58 -11.40 -14.47
CA ALA A 188 -4.76 -11.48 -13.02
C ALA A 188 -5.38 -10.20 -12.43
N CYS A 189 -4.87 -9.02 -12.79
CA CYS A 189 -5.41 -7.75 -12.31
C CYS A 189 -6.84 -7.51 -12.83
N ARG A 190 -7.12 -7.90 -14.08
CA ARG A 190 -8.44 -7.74 -14.67
C ARG A 190 -9.48 -8.65 -14.00
N ILE A 191 -9.16 -9.91 -13.73
CA ILE A 191 -10.04 -10.82 -12.98
C ILE A 191 -10.38 -10.23 -11.61
N CYS A 192 -9.37 -9.75 -10.86
CA CYS A 192 -9.60 -9.15 -9.56
C CYS A 192 -10.53 -7.94 -9.63
N ALA A 193 -10.31 -7.04 -10.59
CA ALA A 193 -11.11 -5.83 -10.75
C ALA A 193 -12.55 -6.13 -11.22
N GLU A 194 -12.73 -7.02 -12.20
CA GLU A 194 -14.06 -7.43 -12.71
C GLU A 194 -14.92 -8.10 -11.62
N LEU A 195 -14.27 -8.78 -10.68
CA LEU A 195 -14.94 -9.44 -9.55
C LEU A 195 -15.04 -8.55 -8.31
N GLY A 196 -14.77 -7.26 -8.44
CA GLY A 196 -15.13 -6.23 -7.47
C GLY A 196 -14.04 -5.79 -6.51
N ALA A 197 -12.79 -6.21 -6.68
CA ALA A 197 -11.69 -5.64 -5.89
C ALA A 197 -11.61 -4.12 -6.10
N HIS A 198 -11.44 -3.37 -5.02
CA HIS A 198 -11.43 -1.90 -5.06
C HIS A 198 -10.09 -1.33 -5.49
N TYR A 199 -9.02 -2.07 -5.29
CA TYR A 199 -7.68 -1.83 -5.81
C TYR A 199 -6.89 -3.14 -5.81
N VAL A 200 -5.80 -3.20 -6.59
CA VAL A 200 -5.04 -4.44 -6.80
C VAL A 200 -3.56 -4.18 -6.52
N LYS A 201 -2.93 -5.10 -5.78
CA LYS A 201 -1.47 -5.15 -5.62
C LYS A 201 -0.90 -6.18 -6.59
N THR A 202 0.07 -5.76 -7.40
CA THR A 202 0.73 -6.63 -8.38
C THR A 202 2.22 -6.32 -8.49
N TYR A 203 2.99 -7.21 -9.12
CA TYR A 203 4.42 -6.99 -9.31
C TYR A 203 4.68 -6.06 -10.50
N TYR A 204 5.76 -5.27 -10.38
CA TYR A 204 6.30 -4.54 -11.51
C TYR A 204 7.03 -5.48 -12.46
N ILE A 205 6.90 -5.20 -13.75
CA ILE A 205 7.63 -5.83 -14.85
C ILE A 205 8.17 -4.73 -15.77
N PRO A 206 9.42 -4.82 -16.25
CA PRO A 206 10.03 -3.77 -17.06
C PRO A 206 9.34 -3.53 -18.41
N GLU A 207 8.69 -4.56 -18.97
CA GLU A 207 8.05 -4.49 -20.29
C GLU A 207 6.53 -4.64 -20.17
N GLY A 208 5.80 -3.57 -20.50
CA GLY A 208 4.35 -3.57 -20.63
C GLY A 208 3.57 -3.38 -19.32
N PHE A 209 4.17 -2.91 -18.22
CA PHE A 209 3.45 -2.60 -16.98
C PHE A 209 2.42 -1.48 -17.19
N ASP A 210 2.70 -0.52 -18.07
CA ASP A 210 1.76 0.52 -18.51
C ASP A 210 0.45 -0.09 -19.06
N THR A 211 0.56 -1.18 -19.83
CA THR A 211 -0.61 -1.89 -20.36
C THR A 211 -1.38 -2.65 -19.28
N VAL A 212 -0.69 -3.13 -18.23
CA VAL A 212 -1.32 -3.73 -17.05
C VAL A 212 -2.12 -2.66 -16.28
N ALA A 213 -1.50 -1.50 -16.05
CA ALA A 213 -2.13 -0.39 -15.36
C ALA A 213 -3.31 0.19 -16.18
N ALA A 214 -3.15 0.35 -17.49
CA ALA A 214 -4.21 0.87 -18.35
C ALA A 214 -5.43 -0.06 -18.44
N SER A 215 -5.19 -1.38 -18.51
CA SER A 215 -6.26 -2.37 -18.64
C SER A 215 -7.00 -2.69 -17.34
N CYS A 216 -6.48 -2.30 -16.18
CA CYS A 216 -7.13 -2.50 -14.89
C CYS A 216 -8.01 -1.28 -14.54
N PRO A 217 -9.34 -1.43 -14.36
CA PRO A 217 -10.24 -0.30 -14.11
C PRO A 217 -10.15 0.29 -12.69
N VAL A 218 -9.39 -0.32 -11.77
CA VAL A 218 -9.17 0.14 -10.40
C VAL A 218 -7.69 0.48 -10.16
N PRO A 219 -7.34 1.20 -9.08
CA PRO A 219 -5.95 1.55 -8.80
C PRO A 219 -5.06 0.31 -8.65
N LEU A 220 -3.83 0.39 -9.18
CA LEU A 220 -2.78 -0.59 -8.94
C LEU A 220 -1.75 -0.06 -7.95
N VAL A 221 -1.32 -0.89 -7.00
CA VAL A 221 -0.16 -0.64 -6.16
C VAL A 221 0.94 -1.67 -6.45
N MET A 222 2.16 -1.20 -6.58
CA MET A 222 3.29 -2.03 -6.97
C MET A 222 3.85 -2.79 -5.75
N ALA A 223 3.96 -4.11 -5.85
CA ALA A 223 4.59 -4.96 -4.85
C ALA A 223 6.12 -4.85 -4.89
N GLY A 224 6.75 -4.64 -3.74
CA GLY A 224 8.21 -4.47 -3.65
C GLY A 224 9.04 -5.72 -3.96
N GLY A 225 8.47 -6.92 -3.84
CA GLY A 225 9.17 -8.16 -4.10
C GLY A 225 10.27 -8.49 -3.08
N LYS A 226 11.34 -9.17 -3.54
CA LYS A 226 12.52 -9.47 -2.73
C LYS A 226 13.36 -8.20 -2.51
N LYS A 227 14.24 -8.20 -1.50
CA LYS A 227 15.25 -7.13 -1.32
C LYS A 227 16.17 -7.09 -2.55
N ILE A 228 16.33 -5.90 -3.08
CA ILE A 228 17.25 -5.52 -4.16
C ILE A 228 18.04 -4.28 -3.72
N PRO A 229 19.11 -3.88 -4.42
CA PRO A 229 19.83 -2.65 -4.14
C PRO A 229 18.92 -1.42 -4.09
N GLU A 230 19.24 -0.44 -3.25
CA GLU A 230 18.40 0.74 -3.01
C GLU A 230 18.11 1.51 -4.31
N MET A 231 19.11 1.72 -5.15
CA MET A 231 18.94 2.39 -6.44
C MET A 231 17.95 1.64 -7.36
N GLU A 232 18.06 0.33 -7.40
CA GLU A 232 17.14 -0.50 -8.22
C GLU A 232 15.72 -0.44 -7.66
N ALA A 233 15.55 -0.47 -6.35
CA ALA A 233 14.23 -0.35 -5.70
C ALA A 233 13.59 1.02 -5.95
N LEU A 234 14.38 2.10 -5.91
CA LEU A 234 13.90 3.46 -6.22
C LEU A 234 13.56 3.60 -7.71
N THR A 235 14.36 3.03 -8.59
CA THR A 235 14.09 3.00 -10.05
C THR A 235 12.83 2.22 -10.36
N MET A 236 12.67 1.04 -9.78
CA MET A 236 11.46 0.22 -9.93
C MET A 236 10.22 0.98 -9.45
N SER A 237 10.31 1.65 -8.30
CA SER A 237 9.20 2.45 -7.78
C SER A 237 8.86 3.63 -8.70
N TYR A 238 9.87 4.34 -9.20
CA TYR A 238 9.69 5.45 -10.13
C TYR A 238 9.02 5.01 -11.42
N ASN A 239 9.55 3.96 -12.06
CA ASN A 239 8.99 3.45 -13.30
C ASN A 239 7.55 2.98 -13.13
N ALA A 240 7.25 2.23 -12.06
CA ALA A 240 5.89 1.79 -11.78
C ALA A 240 4.90 2.98 -11.65
N ILE A 241 5.32 4.06 -10.97
CA ILE A 241 4.50 5.29 -10.85
C ILE A 241 4.33 5.98 -12.21
N GLN A 242 5.38 6.10 -13.02
CA GLN A 242 5.30 6.71 -14.35
C GLN A 242 4.41 5.90 -15.29
N GLU A 243 4.38 4.58 -15.13
CA GLU A 243 3.59 3.65 -15.93
C GLU A 243 2.16 3.42 -15.39
N GLY A 244 1.74 4.21 -14.39
CA GLY A 244 0.34 4.28 -13.96
C GLY A 244 0.00 3.58 -12.64
N ALA A 245 0.98 3.15 -11.84
CA ALA A 245 0.71 2.71 -10.48
C ALA A 245 0.26 3.88 -9.60
N ALA A 246 -0.74 3.64 -8.76
CA ALA A 246 -1.23 4.58 -7.77
C ALA A 246 -0.45 4.53 -6.44
N GLY A 247 0.69 3.83 -6.42
CA GLY A 247 1.54 3.75 -5.24
C GLY A 247 2.36 2.47 -5.19
N VAL A 248 2.99 2.28 -4.05
CA VAL A 248 3.80 1.11 -3.76
C VAL A 248 3.31 0.43 -2.47
N ASP A 249 3.41 -0.89 -2.42
CA ASP A 249 3.21 -1.68 -1.20
C ASP A 249 4.47 -2.53 -0.99
N MET A 250 5.44 -1.96 -0.27
CA MET A 250 6.79 -2.45 -0.11
C MET A 250 7.09 -2.80 1.34
N GLY A 251 7.74 -3.93 1.55
CA GLY A 251 8.25 -4.34 2.85
C GLY A 251 9.77 -4.40 2.85
N ARG A 252 10.32 -5.52 2.37
CA ARG A 252 11.75 -5.85 2.44
C ARG A 252 12.69 -4.79 1.85
N ASN A 253 12.31 -4.13 0.79
CA ASN A 253 13.12 -3.06 0.19
C ASN A 253 13.20 -1.81 1.09
N ILE A 254 12.30 -1.65 2.06
CA ILE A 254 12.33 -0.57 3.05
C ILE A 254 13.02 -1.07 4.32
N PHE A 255 12.44 -2.04 5.04
CA PHE A 255 12.91 -2.40 6.37
C PHE A 255 14.20 -3.25 6.39
N GLN A 256 14.61 -3.85 5.26
CA GLN A 256 15.91 -4.53 5.11
C GLN A 256 16.99 -3.64 4.47
N SER A 257 16.70 -2.36 4.24
CA SER A 257 17.74 -1.39 3.83
C SER A 257 18.70 -1.14 4.99
N ASP A 258 19.93 -0.77 4.68
CA ASP A 258 20.92 -0.37 5.69
C ASP A 258 20.47 0.83 6.53
N ALA A 259 19.61 1.70 5.97
CA ALA A 259 19.01 2.83 6.66
C ALA A 259 17.51 2.90 6.35
N PRO A 260 16.66 2.09 7.04
CA PRO A 260 15.24 1.94 6.70
C PRO A 260 14.44 3.25 6.74
N VAL A 261 14.71 4.13 7.70
CA VAL A 261 14.04 5.46 7.78
C VAL A 261 14.43 6.33 6.59
N ALA A 262 15.69 6.36 6.20
CA ALA A 262 16.14 7.08 5.00
C ALA A 262 15.49 6.50 3.73
N MET A 263 15.36 5.17 3.67
CA MET A 263 14.76 4.50 2.52
C MET A 263 13.27 4.80 2.35
N ILE A 264 12.50 4.80 3.44
CA ILE A 264 11.07 5.14 3.32
C ILE A 264 10.88 6.61 2.92
N HIS A 265 11.72 7.52 3.37
CA HIS A 265 11.70 8.91 2.92
C HIS A 265 12.03 9.06 1.43
N ALA A 266 13.03 8.33 0.94
CA ALA A 266 13.38 8.31 -0.48
C ALA A 266 12.23 7.75 -1.34
N VAL A 267 11.61 6.65 -0.92
CA VAL A 267 10.43 6.07 -1.59
C VAL A 267 9.26 7.06 -1.59
N ARG A 268 8.99 7.76 -0.48
CA ARG A 268 7.97 8.83 -0.43
C ARG A 268 8.27 9.97 -1.40
N GLY A 269 9.53 10.35 -1.53
CA GLY A 269 9.98 11.34 -2.51
C GLY A 269 9.63 10.92 -3.94
N VAL A 270 9.91 9.67 -4.29
CA VAL A 270 9.55 9.11 -5.59
C VAL A 270 8.02 9.10 -5.79
N VAL A 271 7.28 8.56 -4.83
CA VAL A 271 5.83 8.29 -4.98
C VAL A 271 5.00 9.58 -4.97
N HIS A 272 5.22 10.46 -3.98
CA HIS A 272 4.36 11.63 -3.78
C HIS A 272 4.87 12.89 -4.46
N LYS A 273 6.20 13.01 -4.65
CA LYS A 273 6.82 14.23 -5.19
C LYS A 273 7.40 14.03 -6.60
N GLY A 274 7.33 12.82 -7.16
CA GLY A 274 7.86 12.52 -8.49
C GLY A 274 9.39 12.63 -8.59
N MET A 275 10.12 12.51 -7.45
CA MET A 275 11.58 12.57 -7.44
C MET A 275 12.16 11.49 -8.37
N LYS A 276 13.13 11.86 -9.17
CA LYS A 276 13.87 10.91 -10.00
C LYS A 276 14.72 9.97 -9.12
N PRO A 277 15.04 8.75 -9.59
CA PRO A 277 15.77 7.76 -8.80
C PRO A 277 17.10 8.27 -8.24
N ASN A 278 17.86 9.05 -9.01
CA ASN A 278 19.13 9.63 -8.56
C ASN A 278 18.93 10.65 -7.41
N GLU A 279 17.92 11.54 -7.53
CA GLU A 279 17.59 12.52 -6.50
C GLU A 279 17.14 11.84 -5.20
N ALA A 280 16.31 10.80 -5.34
CA ALA A 280 15.84 9.99 -4.21
C ALA A 280 17.00 9.23 -3.53
N LEU A 281 17.99 8.74 -4.30
CA LEU A 281 19.17 8.09 -3.76
C LEU A 281 20.10 9.09 -3.04
N GLU A 282 20.19 10.32 -3.54
CA GLU A 282 20.92 11.40 -2.83
C GLU A 282 20.25 11.72 -1.50
N LEU A 283 18.92 11.88 -1.48
CA LEU A 283 18.17 12.04 -0.23
C LEU A 283 18.40 10.88 0.74
N TYR A 284 18.37 9.64 0.25
CA TYR A 284 18.68 8.45 1.06
C TYR A 284 20.07 8.56 1.70
N ARG A 285 21.09 8.93 0.92
CA ARG A 285 22.48 9.07 1.40
C ARG A 285 22.64 10.21 2.41
N GLU A 286 22.01 11.33 2.17
CA GLU A 286 21.99 12.46 3.11
C GLU A 286 21.39 12.06 4.46
N LEU A 287 20.22 11.42 4.45
CA LEU A 287 19.54 10.96 5.66
C LEU A 287 20.26 9.81 6.36
N LYS A 288 20.97 8.96 5.63
CA LYS A 288 21.85 7.93 6.20
C LYS A 288 23.12 8.53 6.86
N GLY A 289 23.41 9.81 6.63
CA GLY A 289 24.60 10.46 7.17
C GLY A 289 25.86 10.35 6.28
N GLU A 290 25.74 9.83 5.07
CA GLU A 290 26.87 9.72 4.11
C GLU A 290 27.15 11.05 3.38
N GLY A 291 26.20 12.01 3.41
CA GLY A 291 26.34 13.34 2.81
C GLY A 291 27.22 14.33 3.58
N ALA A 292 27.45 14.10 4.87
CA ALA A 292 28.17 15.03 5.74
C ALA A 292 29.71 14.97 5.60
N GLY A 293 30.25 14.00 4.84
CA GLY A 293 31.71 13.76 4.71
C GLY A 293 32.45 14.63 3.70
N LYS A 294 31.76 15.42 2.86
CA LYS A 294 32.44 16.18 1.76
C LYS A 294 32.53 17.70 1.91
N LYS A 295 32.13 18.29 3.03
CA LYS A 295 32.29 19.74 3.27
C LYS A 295 33.07 20.02 4.53
N LYS A 296 34.38 19.76 4.55
CA LYS A 296 35.40 20.47 5.38
C LYS A 296 36.79 20.19 4.84
N LYS A 297 37.18 20.82 3.74
CA LYS A 297 38.56 21.23 3.50
C LYS A 297 38.60 22.75 3.64
N THR A 298 38.86 23.21 4.85
CA THR A 298 39.29 24.58 5.12
C THR A 298 40.68 24.78 4.50
N PRO A 299 40.95 25.86 3.76
CA PRO A 299 42.28 26.11 3.25
C PRO A 299 43.23 26.41 4.42
N LYS A 300 44.34 25.70 4.48
CA LYS A 300 45.44 26.05 5.38
C LYS A 300 45.96 27.43 4.98
N SER A 301 45.82 28.43 5.85
CA SER A 301 46.55 29.69 5.75
C SER A 301 48.05 29.41 5.87
N LYS A 302 48.81 29.75 4.83
CA LYS A 302 50.25 29.89 4.92
C LYS A 302 50.58 31.13 5.77
N LYS A 303 51.33 30.93 6.80
CA LYS A 303 52.31 31.90 7.33
C LYS A 303 53.69 31.29 7.24
#